data_53bdb05dee05920374ed26e326f5037d
#
_entry.id   53bdb05dee05920374ed26e326f5037d
#
_cell.length_a   1.000
_cell.length_b   1.000
_cell.length_c   1.000
_cell.angle_alpha   90.00
_cell.angle_beta   90.00
_cell.angle_gamma   90.00
#
_symmetry.space_group_name_H-M   'P 1'
#
loop_
_entity.id
_entity.type
_entity.pdbx_description
1 polymer ?
#
loop_
_entity_poly.entity_id
_entity_poly.type
_entity_poly.pdbx_seq_one_letter_code
_entity_poly.pdbx_strand_id
1 'polypeptide(L)'
;MRPLTEAQIREAIGNADADEIAQIGMPHDFILTDWDYIDFLAWRDPESTRRAIVVVEHEGRPMGIVLRSTDPARVRSGMCNICRTMQPGNQVALLTARRGGAKGRRGDSAGTYICADLSCHDNVRLAHPLAPSEVRAPGQADERLDGTKRRMEDFVVRVLSEA
;
A
#
# COMPACT_ATOMS: atom_id res chain seq x y z
N MET A 1 -4.60 -11.88 3.70
CA MET A 1 -3.70 -11.42 4.80
C MET A 1 -4.29 -11.89 6.13
N ARG A 2 -3.47 -12.33 7.11
CA ARG A 2 -4.01 -12.67 8.44
C ARG A 2 -4.59 -11.43 9.15
N PRO A 3 -5.62 -11.59 9.98
CA PRO A 3 -6.13 -10.49 10.79
C PRO A 3 -5.08 -9.90 11.74
N LEU A 4 -5.05 -8.58 11.84
CA LEU A 4 -4.17 -7.84 12.74
C LEU A 4 -4.99 -6.95 13.67
N THR A 5 -4.53 -6.81 14.90
CA THR A 5 -5.06 -5.81 15.83
C THR A 5 -4.42 -4.44 15.56
N GLU A 6 -5.07 -3.37 16.02
CA GLU A 6 -4.50 -2.02 15.93
C GLU A 6 -3.11 -1.95 16.59
N ALA A 7 -2.92 -2.58 17.74
CA ALA A 7 -1.64 -2.62 18.43
C ALA A 7 -0.54 -3.27 17.56
N GLN A 8 -0.84 -4.40 16.91
CA GLN A 8 0.09 -5.07 16.00
C GLN A 8 0.43 -4.22 14.77
N ILE A 9 -0.56 -3.48 14.25
CA ILE A 9 -0.35 -2.55 13.13
C ILE A 9 0.59 -1.42 13.53
N ARG A 10 0.37 -0.79 14.69
CA ARG A 10 1.23 0.29 15.20
C ARG A 10 2.65 -0.19 15.48
N GLU A 11 2.82 -1.37 16.06
CA GLU A 11 4.12 -1.98 16.33
C GLU A 11 4.88 -2.33 15.04
N ALA A 12 4.16 -2.69 13.96
CA ALA A 12 4.76 -3.03 12.68
C ALA A 12 5.37 -1.84 11.93
N ILE A 13 4.99 -0.59 12.26
CA ILE A 13 5.45 0.61 11.54
C ILE A 13 6.91 0.92 11.89
N GLY A 14 7.80 0.82 10.88
CA GLY A 14 9.23 0.92 11.09
C GLY A 14 9.89 2.22 10.60
N ASN A 15 9.14 3.15 9.99
CA ASN A 15 9.71 4.39 9.42
C ASN A 15 9.16 5.69 10.02
N ALA A 16 8.48 5.61 11.14
CA ALA A 16 7.93 6.74 11.89
C ALA A 16 8.37 6.67 13.35
N ASP A 17 8.38 7.79 14.04
CA ASP A 17 8.64 7.83 15.48
C ASP A 17 7.35 7.54 16.29
N ALA A 18 7.52 7.35 17.60
CA ALA A 18 6.42 6.97 18.48
C ALA A 18 5.28 8.01 18.52
N ASP A 19 5.63 9.30 18.47
CA ASP A 19 4.65 10.38 18.49
C ASP A 19 3.85 10.42 17.19
N GLU A 20 4.50 10.21 16.06
CA GLU A 20 3.84 10.10 14.76
C GLU A 20 2.93 8.87 14.71
N ILE A 21 3.40 7.71 15.17
CA ILE A 21 2.61 6.47 15.21
C ILE A 21 1.36 6.64 16.08
N ALA A 22 1.49 7.33 17.23
CA ALA A 22 0.36 7.59 18.11
C ALA A 22 -0.75 8.46 17.46
N GLN A 23 -0.36 9.32 16.51
CA GLN A 23 -1.27 10.22 15.79
C GLN A 23 -1.91 9.60 14.54
N ILE A 24 -1.58 8.35 14.20
CA ILE A 24 -2.20 7.68 13.05
C ILE A 24 -3.65 7.33 13.37
N GLY A 25 -4.57 7.82 12.55
CA GLY A 25 -5.97 7.42 12.59
C GLY A 25 -6.18 6.06 11.92
N MET A 26 -6.95 5.19 12.56
CA MET A 26 -7.39 3.95 11.95
C MET A 26 -8.55 4.22 10.98
N PRO A 27 -8.72 3.40 9.92
CA PRO A 27 -9.89 3.52 9.05
C PRO A 27 -11.19 3.39 9.86
N HIS A 28 -12.19 4.17 9.54
CA HIS A 28 -13.49 4.11 10.23
C HIS A 28 -14.17 2.74 10.15
N ASP A 29 -13.90 2.02 9.09
CA ASP A 29 -14.40 0.68 8.79
C ASP A 29 -13.41 -0.44 9.11
N PHE A 30 -12.37 -0.15 9.90
CA PHE A 30 -11.31 -1.12 10.23
C PHE A 30 -11.86 -2.45 10.77
N ILE A 31 -12.89 -2.41 11.60
CA ILE A 31 -13.53 -3.59 12.18
C ILE A 31 -14.24 -4.47 11.12
N LEU A 32 -14.57 -3.90 9.97
CA LEU A 32 -15.22 -4.57 8.85
C LEU A 32 -14.25 -5.05 7.79
N THR A 33 -12.93 -4.96 8.06
CA THR A 33 -11.91 -5.36 7.10
C THR A 33 -12.08 -6.83 6.69
N ASP A 34 -12.24 -7.07 5.39
CA ASP A 34 -12.25 -8.42 4.83
C ASP A 34 -10.81 -8.92 4.63
N TRP A 35 -10.26 -9.52 5.67
CA TRP A 35 -8.88 -10.01 5.70
C TRP A 35 -8.58 -11.12 4.67
N ASP A 36 -9.60 -11.86 4.23
CA ASP A 36 -9.45 -12.89 3.21
C ASP A 36 -9.36 -12.28 1.81
N TYR A 37 -9.96 -11.12 1.62
CA TYR A 37 -9.94 -10.40 0.35
C TYR A 37 -8.65 -9.62 0.11
N ILE A 38 -8.05 -9.03 1.16
CA ILE A 38 -6.88 -8.17 1.03
C ILE A 38 -5.56 -8.95 1.12
N ASP A 39 -4.59 -8.60 0.29
CA ASP A 39 -3.22 -9.15 0.32
C ASP A 39 -2.28 -8.31 1.20
N PHE A 40 -2.61 -7.04 1.38
CA PHE A 40 -1.96 -6.09 2.29
C PHE A 40 -3.01 -5.08 2.77
N LEU A 41 -2.80 -4.51 3.95
CA LEU A 41 -3.66 -3.47 4.49
C LEU A 41 -3.10 -2.11 4.06
N ALA A 42 -3.95 -1.25 3.47
CA ALA A 42 -3.55 0.10 3.07
C ALA A 42 -4.71 1.06 3.21
N TRP A 43 -4.45 2.25 3.79
CA TRP A 43 -5.50 3.27 3.94
C TRP A 43 -4.93 4.68 3.96
N ARG A 44 -5.79 5.64 3.62
CA ARG A 44 -5.53 7.06 3.87
C ARG A 44 -5.87 7.37 5.32
N ASP A 45 -4.97 8.07 5.98
CA ASP A 45 -5.17 8.47 7.36
C ASP A 45 -6.32 9.48 7.47
N PRO A 46 -7.39 9.17 8.23
CA PRO A 46 -8.49 10.12 8.42
C PRO A 46 -8.08 11.41 9.13
N GLU A 47 -7.01 11.37 9.94
CA GLU A 47 -6.50 12.53 10.66
C GLU A 47 -5.55 13.40 9.82
N SER A 48 -5.11 12.92 8.65
CA SER A 48 -4.18 13.66 7.78
C SER A 48 -4.30 13.28 6.31
N THR A 49 -4.84 14.17 5.50
CA THR A 49 -5.03 13.98 4.04
C THR A 49 -3.73 13.70 3.28
N ARG A 50 -2.58 14.03 3.85
CA ARG A 50 -1.26 13.79 3.24
C ARG A 50 -0.63 12.48 3.65
N ARG A 51 -1.19 11.80 4.65
CA ARG A 51 -0.62 10.57 5.21
C ARG A 51 -1.39 9.36 4.73
N ALA A 52 -0.66 8.32 4.42
CA ALA A 52 -1.21 7.01 4.13
C ALA A 52 -0.38 5.95 4.82
N ILE A 53 -0.96 4.84 5.15
CA ILE A 53 -0.30 3.73 5.83
C ILE A 53 -0.45 2.48 4.99
N VAL A 54 0.61 1.68 4.95
CA VAL A 54 0.61 0.36 4.32
C VAL A 54 1.22 -0.63 5.30
N VAL A 55 0.58 -1.78 5.45
CA VAL A 55 1.09 -2.92 6.23
C VAL A 55 1.02 -4.16 5.36
N VAL A 56 2.14 -4.86 5.26
CA VAL A 56 2.28 -6.13 4.55
C VAL A 56 2.63 -7.26 5.52
N GLU A 57 2.51 -8.48 5.08
CA GLU A 57 3.05 -9.64 5.77
C GLU A 57 4.29 -10.12 5.02
N HIS A 58 5.45 -10.08 5.66
CA HIS A 58 6.73 -10.53 5.14
C HIS A 58 7.31 -11.59 6.07
N GLU A 59 7.60 -12.77 5.54
CA GLU A 59 8.12 -13.91 6.33
C GLU A 59 7.31 -14.20 7.60
N GLY A 60 5.97 -14.09 7.51
CA GLY A 60 5.05 -14.34 8.63
C GLY A 60 5.00 -13.21 9.67
N ARG A 61 5.62 -12.07 9.42
CA ARG A 61 5.61 -10.89 10.31
C ARG A 61 4.97 -9.69 9.64
N PRO A 62 4.16 -8.91 10.35
CA PRO A 62 3.66 -7.66 9.83
C PRO A 62 4.79 -6.63 9.74
N MET A 63 4.89 -5.93 8.61
CA MET A 63 5.80 -4.82 8.39
C MET A 63 5.00 -3.65 7.84
N GLY A 64 5.13 -2.48 8.45
CA GLY A 64 4.35 -1.30 8.10
C GLY A 64 5.19 -0.06 7.82
N ILE A 65 4.68 0.78 6.94
CA ILE A 65 5.28 2.08 6.61
C ILE A 65 4.24 3.19 6.55
N VAL A 66 4.69 4.37 6.93
CA VAL A 66 3.97 5.63 6.68
C VAL A 66 4.44 6.22 5.36
N LEU A 67 3.47 6.54 4.52
CA LEU A 67 3.64 7.20 3.23
C LEU A 67 3.12 8.65 3.31
N ARG A 68 3.71 9.53 2.52
CA ARG A 68 3.29 10.93 2.43
C ARG A 68 3.06 11.33 0.98
N SER A 69 1.99 12.05 0.75
CA SER A 69 1.79 12.76 -0.51
C SER A 69 2.59 14.05 -0.48
N THR A 70 3.46 14.26 -1.47
CA THR A 70 4.22 15.49 -1.61
C THR A 70 3.32 16.65 -2.03
N ASP A 71 2.32 16.36 -2.85
CA ASP A 71 1.31 17.33 -3.29
C ASP A 71 -0.01 16.59 -3.61
N PRO A 72 -1.05 16.78 -2.79
CA PRO A 72 -2.35 16.16 -3.04
C PRO A 72 -2.98 16.55 -4.39
N ALA A 73 -2.58 17.69 -4.95
CA ALA A 73 -3.06 18.16 -6.24
C ALA A 73 -2.35 17.50 -7.43
N ARG A 74 -1.20 16.85 -7.22
CA ARG A 74 -0.45 16.17 -8.28
C ARG A 74 -0.86 14.71 -8.45
N VAL A 75 -2.13 14.49 -8.65
CA VAL A 75 -2.67 13.24 -9.14
C VAL A 75 -2.80 13.30 -10.66
N ARG A 76 -2.51 12.20 -11.34
CA ARG A 76 -2.53 12.14 -12.80
C ARG A 76 -3.05 10.79 -13.30
N SER A 77 -3.38 10.73 -14.58
CA SER A 77 -3.54 9.45 -15.25
C SER A 77 -2.19 8.77 -15.40
N GLY A 78 -2.15 7.47 -15.25
CA GLY A 78 -0.93 6.72 -15.39
C GLY A 78 -1.04 5.29 -14.87
N MET A 79 0.06 4.56 -14.97
CA MET A 79 0.14 3.22 -14.46
C MET A 79 0.52 3.23 -12.97
N CYS A 80 -0.25 2.53 -12.17
CA CYS A 80 0.12 2.22 -10.79
C CYS A 80 1.27 1.22 -10.77
N ASN A 81 2.35 1.52 -10.06
CA ASN A 81 3.51 0.62 -9.98
C ASN A 81 3.23 -0.65 -9.16
N ILE A 82 2.20 -0.64 -8.35
CA ILE A 82 1.83 -1.78 -7.48
C ILE A 82 0.90 -2.74 -8.23
N CYS A 83 -0.27 -2.31 -8.62
CA CYS A 83 -1.24 -3.20 -9.28
C CYS A 83 -1.05 -3.32 -10.81
N ARG A 84 -0.18 -2.48 -11.41
CA ARG A 84 0.11 -2.47 -12.85
C ARG A 84 -1.12 -2.23 -13.72
N THR A 85 -2.08 -1.47 -13.19
CA THR A 85 -3.27 -1.06 -13.94
C THR A 85 -3.15 0.39 -14.37
N MET A 86 -3.64 0.67 -15.58
CA MET A 86 -3.78 2.05 -16.05
C MET A 86 -4.97 2.69 -15.35
N GLN A 87 -4.74 3.84 -14.73
CA GLN A 87 -5.76 4.60 -14.02
C GLN A 87 -6.00 5.94 -14.72
N PRO A 88 -7.27 6.34 -14.89
CA PRO A 88 -7.60 7.62 -15.51
C PRO A 88 -7.32 8.80 -14.58
N GLY A 89 -7.34 9.98 -15.16
CA GLY A 89 -7.44 11.28 -14.52
C GLY A 89 -6.60 11.47 -13.26
N ASN A 90 -7.26 11.55 -12.14
CA ASN A 90 -6.69 11.89 -10.84
C ASN A 90 -6.49 10.67 -9.91
N GLN A 91 -6.28 9.49 -10.46
CA GLN A 91 -6.28 8.25 -9.67
C GLN A 91 -4.89 7.66 -9.40
N VAL A 92 -3.81 8.30 -9.84
CA VAL A 92 -2.43 7.90 -9.51
C VAL A 92 -1.71 9.03 -8.81
N ALA A 93 -1.11 8.75 -7.66
CA ALA A 93 -0.34 9.71 -6.87
C ALA A 93 1.09 9.22 -6.66
N LEU A 94 2.03 10.15 -6.58
CA LEU A 94 3.36 9.87 -6.03
C LEU A 94 3.29 9.90 -4.51
N LEU A 95 3.49 8.75 -3.89
CA LEU A 95 3.65 8.65 -2.45
C LEU A 95 5.10 8.35 -2.11
N THR A 96 5.61 9.01 -1.08
CA THR A 96 6.99 8.87 -0.59
C THR A 96 6.99 8.38 0.85
N ALA A 97 7.94 7.53 1.17
CA ALA A 97 8.21 7.06 2.52
C ALA A 97 9.61 7.49 2.95
N ARG A 98 9.76 8.04 4.14
CA ARG A 98 11.07 8.15 4.79
C ARG A 98 11.61 6.73 5.00
N ARG A 99 12.88 6.50 4.71
CA ARG A 99 13.48 5.20 4.97
C ARG A 99 13.56 4.89 6.47
N GLY A 100 13.60 3.62 6.80
CA GLY A 100 13.85 3.18 8.17
C GLY A 100 15.29 3.47 8.63
N GLY A 101 15.52 3.37 9.94
CA GLY A 101 16.83 3.38 10.55
C GLY A 101 17.67 4.66 10.28
N ALA A 102 18.98 4.46 10.13
CA ALA A 102 19.94 5.55 9.96
C ALA A 102 19.76 6.34 8.66
N LYS A 103 19.33 5.68 7.58
CA LYS A 103 19.06 6.32 6.28
C LYS A 103 17.95 7.37 6.40
N GLY A 104 16.84 7.01 7.00
CA GLY A 104 15.72 7.93 7.22
C GLY A 104 16.08 9.11 8.12
N ARG A 105 16.92 8.88 9.14
CA ARG A 105 17.44 9.98 9.99
C ARG A 105 18.29 10.98 9.21
N ARG A 106 18.93 10.56 8.11
CA ARG A 106 19.68 11.44 7.20
C ARG A 106 18.79 12.10 6.13
N GLY A 107 17.50 11.81 6.12
CA GLY A 107 16.55 12.38 5.16
C GLY A 107 16.32 11.53 3.92
N ASP A 108 16.87 10.31 3.85
CA ASP A 108 16.66 9.42 2.70
C ASP A 108 15.18 8.98 2.63
N SER A 109 14.64 8.95 1.44
CA SER A 109 13.28 8.53 1.17
C SER A 109 13.19 7.66 -0.09
N ALA A 110 12.11 6.91 -0.20
CA ALA A 110 11.75 6.17 -1.40
C ALA A 110 10.31 6.52 -1.81
N GLY A 111 10.07 6.64 -3.11
CA GLY A 111 8.75 6.96 -3.64
C GLY A 111 8.26 5.95 -4.64
N THR A 112 6.95 5.89 -4.81
CA THR A 112 6.29 5.09 -5.84
C THR A 112 5.01 5.77 -6.33
N TYR A 113 4.69 5.55 -7.61
CA TYR A 113 3.38 5.91 -8.16
C TYR A 113 2.39 4.80 -7.85
N ILE A 114 1.34 5.13 -7.14
CA ILE A 114 0.34 4.18 -6.65
C ILE A 114 -1.07 4.75 -6.81
N CYS A 115 -2.09 3.89 -6.82
CA CYS A 115 -3.47 4.31 -6.75
C CYS A 115 -3.67 5.30 -5.61
N ALA A 116 -4.22 6.48 -5.92
CA ALA A 116 -4.30 7.59 -4.98
C ALA A 116 -5.16 7.28 -3.73
N ASP A 117 -6.16 6.43 -3.91
CA ASP A 117 -7.05 5.92 -2.87
C ASP A 117 -6.58 4.59 -2.24
N LEU A 118 -5.43 4.05 -2.71
CA LEU A 118 -4.86 2.76 -2.30
C LEU A 118 -5.72 1.53 -2.65
N SER A 119 -6.68 1.66 -3.58
CA SER A 119 -7.60 0.59 -4.03
C SER A 119 -6.95 -0.42 -4.98
N CYS A 120 -5.66 -0.73 -4.82
CA CYS A 120 -4.95 -1.66 -5.70
C CYS A 120 -5.58 -3.06 -5.73
N HIS A 121 -6.19 -3.52 -4.64
CA HIS A 121 -6.88 -4.81 -4.57
C HIS A 121 -8.05 -4.88 -5.56
N ASP A 122 -8.85 -3.83 -5.60
CA ASP A 122 -10.00 -3.75 -6.49
C ASP A 122 -9.54 -3.55 -7.93
N ASN A 123 -8.62 -2.63 -8.14
CA ASN A 123 -8.14 -2.29 -9.47
C ASN A 123 -7.46 -3.46 -10.19
N VAL A 124 -6.67 -4.28 -9.50
CA VAL A 124 -6.03 -5.46 -10.11
C VAL A 124 -7.07 -6.53 -10.51
N ARG A 125 -8.18 -6.63 -9.77
CA ARG A 125 -9.26 -7.56 -10.07
C ARG A 125 -10.16 -7.07 -11.21
N LEU A 126 -10.37 -5.75 -11.30
CA LEU A 126 -11.23 -5.10 -12.30
C LEU A 126 -10.52 -4.82 -13.62
N ALA A 127 -9.19 -4.76 -13.63
CA ALA A 127 -8.40 -4.25 -14.76
C ALA A 127 -8.61 -4.95 -16.10
N HIS A 128 -9.15 -6.16 -16.10
CA HIS A 128 -9.51 -6.89 -17.33
C HIS A 128 -10.82 -7.62 -17.10
N PRO A 129 -11.97 -6.94 -17.25
CA PRO A 129 -13.22 -7.67 -17.44
C PRO A 129 -13.04 -8.54 -18.70
N LEU A 130 -13.18 -9.84 -18.53
CA LEU A 130 -13.12 -10.76 -19.66
C LEU A 130 -14.32 -10.53 -20.57
N ALA A 131 -14.11 -10.55 -21.89
CA ALA A 131 -15.21 -10.69 -22.82
C ALA A 131 -15.98 -11.99 -22.53
N PRO A 132 -17.30 -12.04 -22.73
CA PRO A 132 -18.10 -13.24 -22.42
C PRO A 132 -17.62 -14.53 -23.10
N SER A 133 -16.88 -14.38 -24.20
CA SER A 133 -16.28 -15.49 -24.97
C SER A 133 -14.85 -15.85 -24.54
N GLU A 134 -14.27 -15.10 -23.62
CA GLU A 134 -12.89 -15.28 -23.20
C GLU A 134 -12.83 -16.19 -21.98
N VAL A 135 -12.16 -17.32 -22.12
CA VAL A 135 -11.91 -18.24 -21.02
C VAL A 135 -10.58 -17.86 -20.36
N ARG A 136 -10.62 -17.58 -19.07
CA ARG A 136 -9.36 -17.36 -18.32
C ARG A 136 -8.51 -18.63 -18.36
N ALA A 137 -7.25 -18.48 -18.73
CA ALA A 137 -6.28 -19.53 -18.47
C ALA A 137 -6.25 -19.80 -16.96
N PRO A 138 -6.19 -21.07 -16.52
CA PRO A 138 -6.05 -21.40 -15.10
C PRO A 138 -4.87 -20.65 -14.49
N GLY A 139 -5.05 -19.98 -13.35
CA GLY A 139 -4.02 -19.28 -12.62
C GLY A 139 -3.70 -17.83 -13.07
N GLN A 140 -4.19 -17.37 -14.23
CA GLN A 140 -3.85 -16.03 -14.74
C GLN A 140 -4.29 -14.88 -13.82
N ALA A 141 -5.40 -15.00 -13.13
CA ALA A 141 -5.86 -14.01 -12.16
C ALA A 141 -4.94 -14.00 -10.92
N ASP A 142 -4.55 -15.18 -10.48
CA ASP A 142 -3.72 -15.37 -9.28
C ASP A 142 -2.32 -14.79 -9.48
N GLU A 143 -1.72 -14.95 -10.66
CA GLU A 143 -0.42 -14.35 -10.98
C GLU A 143 -0.41 -12.81 -10.87
N ARG A 144 -1.51 -12.14 -11.24
CA ARG A 144 -1.61 -10.68 -11.11
C ARG A 144 -1.79 -10.25 -9.66
N LEU A 145 -2.59 -10.98 -8.89
CA LEU A 145 -2.77 -10.75 -7.46
C LEU A 145 -1.44 -10.97 -6.73
N ASP A 146 -0.79 -12.10 -6.98
CA ASP A 146 0.52 -12.41 -6.40
C ASP A 146 1.58 -11.38 -6.79
N GLY A 147 1.56 -10.92 -8.03
CA GLY A 147 2.44 -9.86 -8.49
C GLY A 147 2.20 -8.53 -7.78
N THR A 148 0.93 -8.18 -7.52
CA THR A 148 0.55 -6.98 -6.77
C THR A 148 1.02 -7.06 -5.33
N LYS A 149 0.77 -8.18 -4.67
CA LYS A 149 1.24 -8.47 -3.31
C LYS A 149 2.75 -8.34 -3.21
N ARG A 150 3.50 -9.06 -4.06
CA ARG A 150 4.98 -9.01 -4.06
C ARG A 150 5.53 -7.61 -4.27
N ARG A 151 5.02 -6.83 -5.23
CA ARG A 151 5.50 -5.47 -5.47
C ARG A 151 5.27 -4.54 -4.29
N MET A 152 4.16 -4.70 -3.56
CA MET A 152 3.93 -3.93 -2.35
C MET A 152 4.87 -4.37 -1.22
N GLU A 153 5.02 -5.66 -1.02
CA GLU A 153 5.94 -6.24 -0.05
C GLU A 153 7.39 -5.79 -0.31
N ASP A 154 7.88 -5.92 -1.55
CA ASP A 154 9.22 -5.48 -1.97
C ASP A 154 9.42 -3.96 -1.73
N PHE A 155 8.39 -3.16 -1.93
CA PHE A 155 8.46 -1.73 -1.68
C PHE A 155 8.60 -1.44 -0.19
N VAL A 156 7.79 -2.08 0.67
CA VAL A 156 7.86 -1.92 2.13
C VAL A 156 9.22 -2.39 2.67
N VAL A 157 9.66 -3.57 2.25
CA VAL A 157 10.98 -4.12 2.63
C VAL A 157 12.11 -3.16 2.23
N ARG A 158 12.09 -2.65 0.99
CA ARG A 158 13.08 -1.67 0.52
C ARG A 158 13.09 -0.37 1.33
N VAL A 159 11.93 0.10 1.78
CA VAL A 159 11.84 1.30 2.64
C VAL A 159 12.48 1.04 4.00
N LEU A 160 12.24 -0.14 4.58
CA LEU A 160 12.68 -0.49 5.93
C LEU A 160 14.09 -1.09 5.98
N SER A 161 14.63 -1.56 4.85
CA SER A 161 15.97 -2.16 4.80
C SER A 161 17.06 -1.14 5.16
N GLU A 162 17.97 -1.54 6.04
CA GLU A 162 19.14 -0.76 6.44
C GLU A 162 20.30 -0.87 5.44
N ALA A 163 20.18 -1.77 4.46
CA ALA A 163 21.21 -2.04 3.45
C ALA A 163 21.37 -0.91 2.41
#